data_7a897b86cebd25ab380198db1b40133e
#
_entry.id   7a897b86cebd25ab380198db1b40133e
#
_cell.length_a   1.000
_cell.length_b   1.000
_cell.length_c   1.000
_cell.angle_alpha   90.00
_cell.angle_beta   90.00
_cell.angle_gamma   90.00
#
_symmetry.space_group_name_H-M   'P 1'
#
loop_
_entity.id
_entity.type
_entity.pdbx_description
1 polymer ?
#
loop_
_entity_poly.entity_id
_entity_poly.type
_entity_poly.pdbx_seq_one_letter_code
_entity_poly.pdbx_strand_id
1 'polypeptide(L)'
;VHLSAKSTIHPFADSLNETVGEILVKGSNINPQAFLPTLPKARLNFDATTIPSFTDGVALEGSIDLENDQAGFADENHIPVKRILGEFIIDDKGTVKIEDIGVGLLKDGSIDVSGSIDTAQDQLKLALGINNTGADDFVRQNIAGRLNGSIDVKGETSSPVVNWNLDSGFARTDGMLFFQTDKQLGQRTLKLDKVRLVPQNGGELNAKGSLELFKDRKLQLDIVSKAFNPARIDPQLPQGSVNGNINLTGILAQEKFAGKMQFAPSTLNGVPLSGKADVAYENKHLSRALTDLTLGSNIVKTNGSFGKKGDRLNIDITAPDLSRFGFGLGGLL
;
A
#
# COMPACT_ATOMS: atom_id res chain seq x y z
N VAL A 1 17.69 24.92 -14.01
CA VAL A 1 16.56 24.34 -14.77
C VAL A 1 16.72 24.72 -16.22
N HIS A 2 16.82 23.74 -17.08
CA HIS A 2 16.83 23.93 -18.53
C HIS A 2 15.83 22.98 -19.17
N LEU A 3 14.96 23.51 -20.03
CA LEU A 3 14.00 22.73 -20.82
C LEU A 3 14.15 23.17 -22.27
N SER A 4 14.30 22.21 -23.17
CA SER A 4 14.33 22.45 -24.61
C SER A 4 13.39 21.48 -25.32
N ALA A 5 12.72 21.96 -26.35
CA ALA A 5 11.94 21.16 -27.27
C ALA A 5 12.40 21.47 -28.70
N LYS A 6 12.55 20.42 -29.51
CA LYS A 6 12.88 20.52 -30.94
C LYS A 6 11.92 19.66 -31.71
N SER A 7 11.46 20.15 -32.84
CA SER A 7 10.66 19.36 -33.77
C SER A 7 10.98 19.77 -35.20
N THR A 8 10.78 18.85 -36.13
CA THR A 8 10.81 19.13 -37.57
C THR A 8 9.38 19.27 -38.06
N ILE A 9 9.12 20.33 -38.84
CA ILE A 9 7.80 20.55 -39.43
C ILE A 9 7.94 20.55 -40.95
N HIS A 10 7.11 19.79 -41.62
CA HIS A 10 6.98 19.71 -43.07
C HIS A 10 5.67 20.36 -43.52
N PRO A 11 5.62 21.70 -43.72
CA PRO A 11 4.39 22.46 -43.83
C PRO A 11 3.56 22.19 -45.09
N PHE A 12 4.08 21.40 -46.01
CA PHE A 12 3.41 21.04 -47.28
C PHE A 12 3.09 19.56 -47.42
N ALA A 13 3.11 18.83 -46.29
CA ALA A 13 2.76 17.42 -46.27
C ALA A 13 1.23 17.22 -46.36
N ASP A 14 0.80 16.11 -46.94
CA ASP A 14 -0.61 15.81 -47.16
C ASP A 14 -1.35 15.32 -45.92
N SER A 15 -0.62 14.92 -44.91
CA SER A 15 -1.18 14.41 -43.63
C SER A 15 -0.53 15.04 -42.39
N LEU A 16 -1.20 15.00 -41.24
CA LEU A 16 -0.67 15.50 -39.97
C LEU A 16 0.60 14.74 -39.56
N ASN A 17 0.62 13.43 -39.77
CA ASN A 17 1.76 12.56 -39.42
C ASN A 17 3.00 12.87 -40.29
N GLU A 18 2.80 13.34 -41.50
CA GLU A 18 3.89 13.79 -42.37
C GLU A 18 4.29 15.25 -42.10
N THR A 19 3.33 16.05 -41.58
CA THR A 19 3.57 17.46 -41.26
C THR A 19 4.48 17.65 -40.05
N VAL A 20 4.35 16.81 -39.04
CA VAL A 20 5.15 16.87 -37.80
C VAL A 20 6.13 15.70 -37.78
N GLY A 21 7.40 15.98 -37.81
CA GLY A 21 8.46 14.97 -37.66
C GLY A 21 8.75 14.62 -36.21
N GLU A 22 9.93 14.11 -35.96
CA GLU A 22 10.38 13.80 -34.59
C GLU A 22 10.25 15.00 -33.65
N ILE A 23 9.71 14.76 -32.46
CA ILE A 23 9.67 15.73 -31.36
C ILE A 23 10.61 15.24 -30.27
N LEU A 24 11.65 16.00 -29.99
CA LEU A 24 12.60 15.72 -28.93
C LEU A 24 12.43 16.75 -27.81
N VAL A 25 12.15 16.28 -26.60
CA VAL A 25 12.04 17.11 -25.41
C VAL A 25 13.13 16.71 -24.42
N LYS A 26 13.96 17.64 -24.02
CA LYS A 26 15.04 17.43 -23.05
C LYS A 26 14.86 18.37 -21.85
N GLY A 27 14.98 17.78 -20.67
CA GLY A 27 15.00 18.53 -19.43
C GLY A 27 16.26 18.25 -18.63
N SER A 28 16.83 19.28 -18.01
CA SER A 28 17.97 19.10 -17.12
C SER A 28 17.86 19.94 -15.86
N ASN A 29 18.32 19.37 -14.74
CA ASN A 29 18.29 19.97 -13.40
C ASN A 29 16.89 20.47 -13.00
N ILE A 30 15.85 19.74 -13.35
CA ILE A 30 14.47 20.11 -13.03
C ILE A 30 14.17 19.68 -11.60
N ASN A 31 13.88 20.66 -10.75
CA ASN A 31 13.38 20.42 -9.39
C ASN A 31 11.89 20.75 -9.33
N PRO A 32 11.00 19.76 -9.16
CA PRO A 32 9.56 19.98 -9.07
C PRO A 32 9.16 20.97 -7.98
N GLN A 33 9.87 20.98 -6.85
CA GLN A 33 9.63 21.90 -5.73
C GLN A 33 9.85 23.38 -6.11
N ALA A 34 10.64 23.66 -7.14
CA ALA A 34 10.83 25.03 -7.63
C ALA A 34 9.57 25.59 -8.32
N PHE A 35 8.69 24.74 -8.82
CA PHE A 35 7.43 25.13 -9.46
C PHE A 35 6.28 25.15 -8.44
N LEU A 36 6.25 24.18 -7.53
CA LEU A 36 5.25 24.09 -6.47
C LEU A 36 5.91 23.60 -5.18
N PRO A 37 6.00 24.44 -4.12
CA PRO A 37 6.74 24.14 -2.89
C PRO A 37 6.27 22.88 -2.14
N THR A 38 5.05 22.43 -2.40
CA THR A 38 4.47 21.20 -1.80
C THR A 38 4.93 19.91 -2.47
N LEU A 39 5.55 20.00 -3.66
CA LEU A 39 6.08 18.84 -4.36
C LEU A 39 7.38 18.33 -3.71
N PRO A 40 7.70 17.04 -3.86
CA PRO A 40 8.95 16.50 -3.34
C PRO A 40 10.18 17.06 -4.09
N LYS A 41 11.32 17.00 -3.44
CA LYS A 41 12.61 17.38 -4.01
C LYS A 41 13.09 16.32 -4.99
N ALA A 42 13.66 16.78 -6.09
CA ALA A 42 14.34 15.92 -7.07
C ALA A 42 15.32 16.77 -7.89
N ARG A 43 16.21 16.09 -8.61
CA ARG A 43 17.00 16.67 -9.69
C ARG A 43 16.82 15.80 -10.91
N LEU A 44 15.81 16.14 -11.72
CA LEU A 44 15.40 15.35 -12.86
C LEU A 44 16.16 15.80 -14.11
N ASN A 45 16.72 14.85 -14.81
CA ASN A 45 17.21 14.97 -16.16
C ASN A 45 16.42 13.98 -17.02
N PHE A 46 15.91 14.40 -18.16
CA PHE A 46 15.18 13.50 -19.03
C PHE A 46 15.34 13.85 -20.50
N ASP A 47 15.33 12.81 -21.30
CA ASP A 47 15.17 12.82 -22.73
C ASP A 47 13.88 12.08 -23.08
N ALA A 48 12.95 12.76 -23.74
CA ALA A 48 11.73 12.16 -24.26
C ALA A 48 11.66 12.41 -25.78
N THR A 49 11.43 11.35 -26.52
CA THR A 49 11.33 11.40 -27.98
C THR A 49 9.98 10.87 -28.40
N THR A 50 9.32 11.53 -29.36
CA THR A 50 8.14 11.00 -30.05
C THR A 50 8.35 11.10 -31.55
N ILE A 51 7.99 10.05 -32.26
CA ILE A 51 8.11 9.95 -33.71
C ILE A 51 6.72 9.62 -34.27
N PRO A 52 6.22 10.36 -35.28
CA PRO A 52 5.01 9.98 -36.00
C PRO A 52 5.16 8.58 -36.59
N SER A 53 4.16 7.73 -36.39
CA SER A 53 4.17 6.39 -36.95
C SER A 53 3.36 6.33 -38.23
N PHE A 54 3.82 5.52 -39.18
CA PHE A 54 3.10 5.18 -40.41
C PHE A 54 2.44 3.81 -40.32
N THR A 55 2.46 3.19 -39.14
CA THR A 55 1.78 1.93 -38.86
C THR A 55 0.29 2.17 -38.66
N ASP A 56 -0.56 1.38 -39.32
CA ASP A 56 -2.02 1.49 -39.19
C ASP A 56 -2.48 1.46 -37.72
N GLY A 57 -3.28 2.45 -37.32
CA GLY A 57 -3.79 2.58 -35.98
C GLY A 57 -2.80 3.11 -34.93
N VAL A 58 -1.58 3.49 -35.34
CA VAL A 58 -0.57 4.10 -34.47
C VAL A 58 -0.32 5.54 -34.93
N ALA A 59 -0.54 6.52 -34.06
CA ALA A 59 -0.28 7.93 -34.37
C ALA A 59 1.16 8.32 -34.04
N LEU A 60 1.64 7.92 -32.84
CA LEU A 60 2.99 8.26 -32.35
C LEU A 60 3.62 7.07 -31.65
N GLU A 61 4.90 6.90 -31.87
CA GLU A 61 5.79 6.06 -31.06
C GLU A 61 6.69 6.95 -30.21
N GLY A 62 6.92 6.59 -28.97
CA GLY A 62 7.72 7.42 -28.09
C GLY A 62 8.57 6.62 -27.10
N SER A 63 9.61 7.29 -26.63
CA SER A 63 10.49 6.78 -25.58
C SER A 63 10.74 7.84 -24.51
N ILE A 64 11.04 7.40 -23.31
CA ILE A 64 11.46 8.25 -22.20
C ILE A 64 12.66 7.65 -21.51
N ASP A 65 13.67 8.47 -21.24
CA ASP A 65 14.78 8.17 -20.33
C ASP A 65 14.87 9.32 -19.32
N LEU A 66 14.54 9.03 -18.07
CA LEU A 66 14.56 9.99 -16.98
C LEU A 66 15.51 9.49 -15.88
N GLU A 67 16.44 10.33 -15.49
CA GLU A 67 17.33 10.12 -14.35
C GLU A 67 17.05 11.15 -13.24
N ASN A 68 17.09 10.70 -11.99
CA ASN A 68 16.97 11.55 -10.82
C ASN A 68 18.25 11.54 -10.00
N ASP A 69 19.14 12.53 -10.24
CA ASP A 69 20.42 12.68 -9.53
C ASP A 69 20.28 12.96 -8.04
N GLN A 70 19.07 13.32 -7.59
CA GLN A 70 18.77 13.62 -6.19
C GLN A 70 17.64 12.72 -5.69
N ALA A 71 17.65 11.45 -6.10
CA ALA A 71 16.73 10.47 -5.55
C ALA A 71 16.95 10.31 -4.03
N GLY A 72 15.86 10.21 -3.27
CA GLY A 72 15.92 10.11 -1.82
C GLY A 72 14.61 9.58 -1.23
N PHE A 73 14.55 9.45 0.08
CA PHE A 73 13.41 8.85 0.74
C PHE A 73 12.15 9.74 0.74
N ALA A 74 10.99 9.14 0.59
CA ALA A 74 9.70 9.84 0.57
C ALA A 74 9.39 10.52 1.93
N ASP A 75 9.78 9.90 3.06
CA ASP A 75 9.66 10.49 4.40
C ASP A 75 10.61 11.69 4.63
N GLU A 76 11.59 11.90 3.75
CA GLU A 76 12.46 13.09 3.68
C GLU A 76 12.02 14.09 2.59
N ASN A 77 10.80 13.92 2.08
CA ASN A 77 10.24 14.73 0.99
C ASN A 77 11.06 14.69 -0.31
N HIS A 78 11.59 13.52 -0.67
CA HIS A 78 12.25 13.27 -1.94
C HIS A 78 11.43 12.30 -2.81
N ILE A 79 11.79 12.23 -4.10
CA ILE A 79 11.25 11.20 -5.02
C ILE A 79 12.15 9.95 -4.94
N PRO A 80 11.62 8.77 -4.54
CA PRO A 80 12.41 7.55 -4.32
C PRO A 80 12.69 6.77 -5.62
N VAL A 81 12.66 7.44 -6.76
CA VAL A 81 12.93 6.87 -8.09
C VAL A 81 14.27 7.40 -8.59
N LYS A 82 15.17 6.51 -9.00
CA LYS A 82 16.47 6.84 -9.61
C LYS A 82 16.38 7.02 -11.12
N ARG A 83 15.62 6.14 -11.77
CA ARG A 83 15.52 6.13 -13.22
C ARG A 83 14.16 5.64 -13.68
N ILE A 84 13.67 6.21 -14.78
CA ILE A 84 12.55 5.68 -15.56
C ILE A 84 13.05 5.55 -17.00
N LEU A 85 12.91 4.37 -17.56
CA LEU A 85 13.27 4.10 -18.95
C LEU A 85 12.16 3.28 -19.60
N GLY A 86 11.75 3.63 -20.82
CA GLY A 86 10.82 2.79 -21.53
C GLY A 86 10.22 3.42 -22.77
N GLU A 87 9.32 2.67 -23.38
CA GLU A 87 8.69 2.98 -24.64
C GLU A 87 7.16 2.98 -24.51
N PHE A 88 6.52 3.81 -25.31
CA PHE A 88 5.07 3.92 -25.38
C PHE A 88 4.60 4.21 -26.80
N ILE A 89 3.36 3.86 -27.05
CA ILE A 89 2.67 4.12 -28.32
C ILE A 89 1.42 4.92 -28.00
N ILE A 90 1.12 5.90 -28.85
CA ILE A 90 -0.19 6.60 -28.82
C ILE A 90 -0.90 6.22 -30.09
N ASP A 91 -2.08 5.61 -29.97
CA ASP A 91 -2.88 5.25 -31.14
C ASP A 91 -3.66 6.45 -31.71
N ASP A 92 -4.29 6.25 -32.86
CA ASP A 92 -5.07 7.26 -33.59
C ASP A 92 -6.30 7.77 -32.79
N LYS A 93 -6.69 7.08 -31.72
CA LYS A 93 -7.79 7.45 -30.81
C LYS A 93 -7.30 8.17 -29.56
N GLY A 94 -5.98 8.31 -29.40
CA GLY A 94 -5.36 8.94 -28.24
C GLY A 94 -5.17 7.99 -27.04
N THR A 95 -5.28 6.67 -27.23
CA THR A 95 -4.95 5.69 -26.21
C THR A 95 -3.43 5.59 -26.10
N VAL A 96 -2.90 5.77 -24.88
CA VAL A 96 -1.50 5.54 -24.58
C VAL A 96 -1.32 4.05 -24.25
N LYS A 97 -0.49 3.35 -25.03
CA LYS A 97 -0.06 1.98 -24.76
C LYS A 97 1.36 2.03 -24.22
N ILE A 98 1.57 1.42 -23.07
CA ILE A 98 2.87 1.28 -22.42
C ILE A 98 3.33 -0.14 -22.73
N GLU A 99 4.39 -0.27 -23.50
CA GLU A 99 4.93 -1.58 -23.88
C GLU A 99 5.79 -2.14 -22.75
N ASP A 100 6.77 -1.35 -22.32
CA ASP A 100 7.65 -1.67 -21.20
C ASP A 100 8.27 -0.39 -20.63
N ILE A 101 7.92 -0.05 -19.40
CA ILE A 101 8.55 1.05 -18.66
C ILE A 101 9.16 0.49 -17.39
N GLY A 102 10.49 0.50 -17.32
CA GLY A 102 11.25 0.14 -16.13
C GLY A 102 11.44 1.34 -15.19
N VAL A 103 11.13 1.15 -13.92
CA VAL A 103 11.32 2.13 -12.85
C VAL A 103 12.32 1.60 -11.84
N GLY A 104 13.51 2.18 -11.79
CA GLY A 104 14.55 1.86 -10.80
C GLY A 104 14.37 2.66 -9.51
N LEU A 105 14.39 1.98 -8.37
CA LEU A 105 14.19 2.57 -7.04
C LEU A 105 15.52 2.88 -6.32
N LEU A 106 15.47 3.41 -5.09
CA LEU A 106 16.64 3.91 -4.34
C LEU A 106 17.70 2.86 -4.06
N LYS A 107 17.29 1.62 -3.80
CA LYS A 107 18.24 0.52 -3.60
C LYS A 107 18.25 -0.37 -4.84
N ASP A 108 17.87 -1.61 -4.72
CA ASP A 108 17.91 -2.59 -5.81
C ASP A 108 16.52 -3.01 -6.28
N GLY A 109 15.47 -2.30 -5.80
CA GLY A 109 14.10 -2.52 -6.23
C GLY A 109 13.84 -1.97 -7.62
N SER A 110 13.00 -2.67 -8.40
CA SER A 110 12.47 -2.16 -9.65
C SER A 110 11.00 -2.51 -9.84
N ILE A 111 10.35 -1.69 -10.65
CA ILE A 111 8.96 -1.90 -11.06
C ILE A 111 8.92 -1.83 -12.58
N ASP A 112 8.43 -2.88 -13.23
CA ASP A 112 8.18 -2.90 -14.67
C ASP A 112 6.70 -2.64 -14.91
N VAL A 113 6.38 -1.70 -15.78
CA VAL A 113 5.01 -1.24 -16.04
C VAL A 113 4.67 -1.48 -17.50
N SER A 114 3.56 -2.15 -17.75
CA SER A 114 2.99 -2.31 -19.09
C SER A 114 1.47 -2.13 -19.08
N GLY A 115 0.87 -1.88 -20.26
CA GLY A 115 -0.58 -1.78 -20.36
C GLY A 115 -1.08 -0.61 -21.18
N SER A 116 -2.24 -0.05 -20.83
CA SER A 116 -2.85 1.05 -21.60
C SER A 116 -3.65 2.01 -20.73
N ILE A 117 -3.72 3.27 -21.19
CA ILE A 117 -4.55 4.33 -20.63
C ILE A 117 -5.34 4.94 -21.79
N ASP A 118 -6.66 4.75 -21.76
CA ASP A 118 -7.60 5.38 -22.70
C ASP A 118 -8.24 6.58 -22.00
N THR A 119 -7.77 7.76 -22.37
CA THR A 119 -8.25 9.01 -21.78
C THR A 119 -9.64 9.41 -22.27
N ALA A 120 -10.04 8.98 -23.47
CA ALA A 120 -11.33 9.27 -24.04
C ALA A 120 -12.46 8.44 -23.40
N GLN A 121 -12.16 7.20 -23.04
CA GLN A 121 -13.11 6.29 -22.38
C GLN A 121 -12.94 6.25 -20.85
N ASP A 122 -12.01 7.03 -20.30
CA ASP A 122 -11.65 7.00 -18.86
C ASP A 122 -11.32 5.58 -18.36
N GLN A 123 -10.53 4.83 -19.14
CA GLN A 123 -10.17 3.45 -18.82
C GLN A 123 -8.65 3.30 -18.69
N LEU A 124 -8.25 2.53 -17.70
CA LEU A 124 -6.86 2.11 -17.56
C LEU A 124 -6.77 0.59 -17.38
N LYS A 125 -5.69 0.02 -17.88
CA LYS A 125 -5.33 -1.37 -17.71
C LYS A 125 -3.81 -1.45 -17.63
N LEU A 126 -3.28 -1.53 -16.41
CA LEU A 126 -1.84 -1.58 -16.16
C LEU A 126 -1.49 -2.89 -15.47
N ALA A 127 -0.36 -3.46 -15.84
CA ALA A 127 0.30 -4.55 -15.16
C ALA A 127 1.65 -4.05 -14.66
N LEU A 128 1.91 -4.25 -13.37
CA LEU A 128 3.17 -3.89 -12.73
C LEU A 128 3.86 -5.16 -12.26
N GLY A 129 5.07 -5.41 -12.76
CA GLY A 129 5.99 -6.39 -12.23
C GLY A 129 6.77 -5.77 -11.08
N ILE A 130 6.75 -6.39 -9.92
CA ILE A 130 7.47 -5.94 -8.73
C ILE A 130 8.69 -6.84 -8.55
N ASN A 131 9.88 -6.26 -8.59
CA ASN A 131 11.13 -7.02 -8.52
C ASN A 131 11.99 -6.49 -7.37
N ASN A 132 12.31 -7.36 -6.44
CA ASN A 132 13.21 -7.08 -5.33
C ASN A 132 12.94 -5.73 -4.64
N THR A 133 11.66 -5.36 -4.45
CA THR A 133 11.24 -4.05 -3.94
C THR A 133 10.93 -4.14 -2.45
N GLY A 134 11.55 -3.30 -1.65
CA GLY A 134 11.36 -3.23 -0.20
C GLY A 134 10.82 -1.88 0.27
N ALA A 135 10.31 -1.82 1.50
CA ALA A 135 9.93 -0.55 2.09
C ALA A 135 11.13 0.42 2.20
N ASP A 136 12.33 -0.12 2.34
CA ASP A 136 13.59 0.60 2.36
C ASP A 136 14.03 1.19 1.00
N ASP A 137 13.27 0.93 -0.08
CA ASP A 137 13.38 1.67 -1.33
C ASP A 137 12.61 3.00 -1.30
N PHE A 138 11.65 3.17 -0.37
CA PHE A 138 10.77 4.33 -0.31
C PHE A 138 10.97 5.18 0.95
N VAL A 139 11.26 4.55 2.08
CA VAL A 139 11.40 5.21 3.39
C VAL A 139 12.68 4.76 4.09
N ARG A 140 13.18 5.59 5.01
CA ARG A 140 14.42 5.30 5.75
C ARG A 140 14.31 4.12 6.71
N GLN A 141 13.09 3.71 7.06
CA GLN A 141 12.88 2.60 7.97
C GLN A 141 13.30 1.27 7.34
N ASN A 142 14.13 0.53 8.06
CA ASN A 142 14.51 -0.82 7.64
C ASN A 142 13.41 -1.82 8.03
N ILE A 143 12.45 -1.98 7.14
CA ILE A 143 11.42 -3.02 7.26
C ILE A 143 11.94 -4.23 6.51
N ALA A 144 12.09 -5.34 7.23
CA ALA A 144 12.62 -6.57 6.66
C ALA A 144 11.68 -7.13 5.56
N GLY A 145 12.30 -7.66 4.51
CA GLY A 145 11.62 -8.33 3.41
C GLY A 145 11.56 -7.50 2.14
N ARG A 146 11.86 -8.19 1.03
CA ARG A 146 11.76 -7.63 -0.31
C ARG A 146 10.71 -8.39 -1.10
N LEU A 147 9.87 -7.67 -1.78
CA LEU A 147 8.71 -8.18 -2.49
C LEU A 147 9.04 -8.46 -3.95
N ASN A 148 8.52 -9.58 -4.43
CA ASN A 148 8.47 -9.93 -5.84
C ASN A 148 7.03 -10.31 -6.20
N GLY A 149 6.62 -10.07 -7.44
CA GLY A 149 5.28 -10.46 -7.87
C GLY A 149 4.65 -9.48 -8.84
N SER A 150 3.33 -9.36 -8.79
CA SER A 150 2.59 -8.52 -9.71
C SER A 150 1.47 -7.73 -9.05
N ILE A 151 1.18 -6.59 -9.64
CA ILE A 151 0.01 -5.74 -9.33
C ILE A 151 -0.70 -5.43 -10.64
N ASP A 152 -1.97 -5.74 -10.73
CA ASP A 152 -2.85 -5.38 -11.85
C ASP A 152 -3.77 -4.23 -11.44
N VAL A 153 -3.84 -3.19 -12.26
CA VAL A 153 -4.72 -2.04 -12.05
C VAL A 153 -5.64 -1.90 -13.26
N LYS A 154 -6.95 -1.93 -13.05
CA LYS A 154 -7.93 -1.90 -14.15
C LYS A 154 -9.15 -1.06 -13.78
N GLY A 155 -9.82 -0.50 -14.79
CA GLY A 155 -11.08 0.22 -14.65
C GLY A 155 -10.97 1.71 -14.92
N GLU A 156 -11.91 2.48 -14.42
CA GLU A 156 -11.88 3.94 -14.55
C GLU A 156 -10.71 4.55 -13.77
N THR A 157 -10.09 5.62 -14.30
CA THR A 157 -8.96 6.30 -13.62
C THR A 157 -9.38 6.87 -12.26
N SER A 158 -10.65 7.25 -12.12
CA SER A 158 -11.23 7.77 -10.89
C SER A 158 -11.56 6.67 -9.85
N SER A 159 -11.75 5.43 -10.29
CA SER A 159 -12.17 4.30 -9.45
C SER A 159 -11.52 2.97 -9.87
N PRO A 160 -10.18 2.90 -9.87
CA PRO A 160 -9.49 1.70 -10.30
C PRO A 160 -9.69 0.54 -9.33
N VAL A 161 -9.66 -0.67 -9.89
CA VAL A 161 -9.55 -1.92 -9.16
C VAL A 161 -8.09 -2.36 -9.20
N VAL A 162 -7.52 -2.63 -8.05
CA VAL A 162 -6.14 -3.08 -7.89
C VAL A 162 -6.12 -4.49 -7.33
N ASN A 163 -5.51 -5.41 -8.05
CA ASN A 163 -5.24 -6.76 -7.59
C ASN A 163 -3.73 -6.93 -7.42
N TRP A 164 -3.30 -7.67 -6.41
CA TRP A 164 -1.89 -7.98 -6.22
C TRP A 164 -1.67 -9.44 -5.85
N ASN A 165 -0.49 -9.91 -6.19
CA ASN A 165 0.07 -11.19 -5.75
C ASN A 165 1.57 -10.99 -5.53
N LEU A 166 1.98 -10.90 -4.25
CA LEU A 166 3.32 -10.54 -3.86
C LEU A 166 3.91 -11.59 -2.91
N ASP A 167 5.19 -11.87 -3.06
CA ASP A 167 5.97 -12.80 -2.24
C ASP A 167 7.22 -12.09 -1.69
N SER A 168 7.42 -12.15 -0.39
CA SER A 168 8.61 -11.60 0.28
C SER A 168 9.66 -12.65 0.62
N GLY A 169 9.48 -13.90 0.19
CA GLY A 169 10.33 -15.02 0.58
C GLY A 169 9.98 -15.62 1.95
N PHE A 170 9.42 -14.84 2.87
CA PHE A 170 8.93 -15.35 4.16
C PHE A 170 7.39 -15.33 4.28
N ALA A 171 6.71 -14.57 3.44
CA ALA A 171 5.25 -14.50 3.39
C ALA A 171 4.76 -14.15 1.99
N ARG A 172 3.60 -14.69 1.61
CA ARG A 172 2.86 -14.30 0.41
C ARG A 172 1.66 -13.47 0.80
N THR A 173 1.33 -12.47 -0.03
CA THR A 173 0.09 -11.72 0.11
C THR A 173 -0.60 -11.60 -1.24
N ASP A 174 -1.86 -11.89 -1.26
CA ASP A 174 -2.75 -11.63 -2.40
C ASP A 174 -3.96 -10.86 -1.94
N GLY A 175 -4.51 -10.05 -2.83
CA GLY A 175 -5.67 -9.27 -2.47
C GLY A 175 -6.25 -8.44 -3.60
N MET A 176 -7.36 -7.80 -3.27
CA MET A 176 -8.05 -6.86 -4.13
C MET A 176 -8.51 -5.65 -3.34
N LEU A 177 -8.24 -4.48 -3.87
CA LEU A 177 -8.81 -3.23 -3.39
C LEU A 177 -9.46 -2.48 -4.56
N PHE A 178 -10.46 -1.67 -4.27
CA PHE A 178 -11.07 -0.78 -5.23
C PHE A 178 -11.59 0.49 -4.57
N PHE A 179 -11.72 1.54 -5.37
CA PHE A 179 -12.30 2.80 -4.93
C PHE A 179 -13.78 2.86 -5.31
N GLN A 180 -14.60 3.14 -4.35
CA GLN A 180 -16.03 3.40 -4.56
C GLN A 180 -16.30 4.88 -4.32
N THR A 181 -16.84 5.56 -5.32
CA THR A 181 -17.20 6.97 -5.23
C THR A 181 -18.72 7.10 -5.16
N ASP A 182 -19.24 7.68 -4.09
CA ASP A 182 -20.62 8.13 -4.02
C ASP A 182 -20.71 9.52 -4.68
N LYS A 183 -21.24 9.55 -5.91
CA LYS A 183 -21.34 10.78 -6.70
C LYS A 183 -22.30 11.81 -6.08
N GLN A 184 -23.31 11.38 -5.29
CA GLN A 184 -24.28 12.28 -4.66
C GLN A 184 -23.69 12.96 -3.42
N LEU A 185 -22.93 12.22 -2.64
CA LEU A 185 -22.32 12.71 -1.38
C LEU A 185 -20.88 13.23 -1.58
N GLY A 186 -20.28 13.03 -2.76
CA GLY A 186 -18.87 13.33 -3.01
C GLY A 186 -17.93 12.53 -2.10
N GLN A 187 -18.37 11.40 -1.58
CA GLN A 187 -17.58 10.54 -0.71
C GLN A 187 -16.82 9.51 -1.51
N ARG A 188 -15.56 9.33 -1.17
CA ARG A 188 -14.71 8.30 -1.76
C ARG A 188 -14.29 7.31 -0.67
N THR A 189 -14.56 6.04 -0.92
CA THR A 189 -14.27 4.95 0.00
C THR A 189 -13.30 3.98 -0.65
N LEU A 190 -12.22 3.67 0.04
CA LEU A 190 -11.34 2.56 -0.28
C LEU A 190 -11.95 1.27 0.29
N LYS A 191 -12.18 0.28 -0.55
CA LYS A 191 -12.67 -1.06 -0.17
C LYS A 191 -11.55 -2.08 -0.29
N LEU A 192 -11.33 -2.82 0.78
CA LEU A 192 -10.55 -4.05 0.78
C LEU A 192 -11.55 -5.21 0.69
N ASP A 193 -11.66 -5.84 -0.48
CA ASP A 193 -12.60 -6.95 -0.65
C ASP A 193 -12.02 -8.24 -0.10
N LYS A 194 -10.76 -8.50 -0.41
CA LYS A 194 -10.04 -9.66 0.07
C LYS A 194 -8.56 -9.32 0.18
N VAL A 195 -8.01 -9.50 1.35
CA VAL A 195 -6.56 -9.49 1.60
C VAL A 195 -6.21 -10.77 2.30
N ARG A 196 -5.29 -11.53 1.76
CA ARG A 196 -4.77 -12.76 2.34
C ARG A 196 -3.27 -12.61 2.56
N LEU A 197 -2.81 -12.96 3.74
CA LEU A 197 -1.41 -13.03 4.11
C LEU A 197 -1.10 -14.44 4.60
N VAL A 198 -0.14 -15.10 3.97
CA VAL A 198 0.26 -16.49 4.23
C VAL A 198 1.77 -16.53 4.51
N PRO A 199 2.18 -16.48 5.77
CA PRO A 199 3.58 -16.73 6.14
C PRO A 199 4.00 -18.16 5.78
N GLN A 200 5.29 -18.35 5.48
CA GLN A 200 5.82 -19.70 5.30
C GLN A 200 5.64 -20.53 6.58
N ASN A 201 4.95 -21.67 6.47
CA ASN A 201 4.64 -22.57 7.60
C ASN A 201 3.97 -21.86 8.79
N GLY A 202 3.15 -20.84 8.52
CA GLY A 202 2.60 -19.96 9.55
C GLY A 202 1.08 -19.75 9.53
N GLY A 203 0.32 -20.59 8.85
CA GLY A 203 -1.13 -20.42 8.70
C GLY A 203 -1.50 -19.23 7.82
N GLU A 204 -2.64 -18.60 8.06
CA GLU A 204 -3.09 -17.46 7.23
C GLU A 204 -3.83 -16.39 8.05
N LEU A 205 -3.72 -15.15 7.58
CA LEU A 205 -4.63 -14.04 7.91
C LEU A 205 -5.44 -13.67 6.69
N ASN A 206 -6.74 -13.48 6.88
CA ASN A 206 -7.64 -12.95 5.88
C ASN A 206 -8.25 -11.66 6.41
N ALA A 207 -8.25 -10.60 5.60
CA ALA A 207 -8.82 -9.32 5.98
C ALA A 207 -9.76 -8.80 4.89
N LYS A 208 -10.80 -8.07 5.30
CA LYS A 208 -11.68 -7.28 4.45
C LYS A 208 -12.08 -6.02 5.19
N GLY A 209 -12.43 -4.97 4.46
CA GLY A 209 -12.80 -3.74 5.12
C GLY A 209 -13.04 -2.56 4.23
N SER A 210 -13.15 -1.39 4.84
CA SER A 210 -13.31 -0.13 4.12
C SER A 210 -12.75 1.04 4.92
N LEU A 211 -12.29 2.05 4.18
CA LEU A 211 -11.83 3.33 4.72
C LEU A 211 -12.42 4.48 3.90
N GLU A 212 -13.21 5.33 4.53
CA GLU A 212 -13.60 6.61 3.93
C GLU A 212 -12.38 7.53 3.85
N LEU A 213 -12.12 8.13 2.67
CA LEU A 213 -10.92 8.96 2.48
C LEU A 213 -11.11 10.41 2.88
N PHE A 214 -12.36 10.87 3.05
CA PHE A 214 -12.70 12.26 3.37
C PHE A 214 -13.60 12.34 4.60
N LYS A 215 -13.77 13.53 5.13
CA LYS A 215 -14.58 13.86 6.33
C LYS A 215 -14.12 13.04 7.55
N ASP A 216 -15.00 12.23 8.08
CA ASP A 216 -14.81 11.46 9.30
C ASP A 216 -13.74 10.38 9.19
N ARG A 217 -13.40 9.92 7.98
CA ARG A 217 -12.49 8.81 7.72
C ARG A 217 -12.90 7.56 8.49
N LYS A 218 -14.13 7.11 8.26
CA LYS A 218 -14.64 5.91 8.93
C LYS A 218 -13.87 4.69 8.44
N LEU A 219 -13.39 3.91 9.40
CA LEU A 219 -12.68 2.65 9.21
C LEU A 219 -13.57 1.50 9.65
N GLN A 220 -13.62 0.46 8.84
CA GLN A 220 -14.12 -0.86 9.22
C GLN A 220 -13.13 -1.90 8.72
N LEU A 221 -12.72 -2.83 9.58
CA LEU A 221 -11.79 -3.89 9.24
C LEU A 221 -12.19 -5.18 9.98
N ASP A 222 -12.36 -6.24 9.23
CA ASP A 222 -12.60 -7.59 9.71
C ASP A 222 -11.40 -8.46 9.37
N ILE A 223 -10.80 -9.10 10.37
CA ILE A 223 -9.64 -9.98 10.23
C ILE A 223 -9.99 -11.35 10.78
N VAL A 224 -9.64 -12.37 10.04
CA VAL A 224 -9.77 -13.79 10.45
C VAL A 224 -8.39 -14.43 10.38
N SER A 225 -7.95 -15.02 11.49
CA SER A 225 -6.73 -15.83 11.55
C SER A 225 -7.06 -17.32 11.59
N LYS A 226 -6.26 -18.11 10.86
CA LYS A 226 -6.33 -19.57 10.86
C LYS A 226 -4.93 -20.15 11.01
N ALA A 227 -4.68 -20.80 12.12
CA ALA A 227 -3.40 -21.38 12.49
C ALA A 227 -2.21 -20.39 12.31
N PHE A 228 -2.49 -19.09 12.45
CA PHE A 228 -1.51 -18.03 12.19
C PHE A 228 -0.39 -18.05 13.23
N ASN A 229 0.86 -18.04 12.77
CA ASN A 229 2.03 -17.95 13.63
C ASN A 229 2.66 -16.56 13.56
N PRO A 230 2.48 -15.70 14.60
CA PRO A 230 3.02 -14.34 14.59
C PRO A 230 4.53 -14.27 14.40
N ALA A 231 5.29 -15.20 14.98
CA ALA A 231 6.75 -15.25 14.86
C ALA A 231 7.26 -15.47 13.41
N ARG A 232 6.38 -15.82 12.49
CA ARG A 232 6.74 -15.93 11.07
C ARG A 232 6.72 -14.59 10.34
N ILE A 233 6.09 -13.60 10.92
CA ILE A 233 6.13 -12.20 10.40
C ILE A 233 7.26 -11.44 11.08
N ASP A 234 7.35 -11.55 12.40
CA ASP A 234 8.41 -10.93 13.19
C ASP A 234 8.90 -11.95 14.24
N PRO A 235 10.18 -12.35 14.20
CA PRO A 235 10.75 -13.29 15.18
C PRO A 235 10.68 -12.83 16.62
N GLN A 236 10.47 -11.54 16.89
CA GLN A 236 10.27 -11.01 18.25
C GLN A 236 8.89 -11.33 18.81
N LEU A 237 7.92 -11.64 17.94
CA LEU A 237 6.59 -12.04 18.35
C LEU A 237 6.57 -13.50 18.83
N PRO A 238 5.67 -13.87 19.76
CA PRO A 238 5.57 -15.21 20.26
C PRO A 238 5.17 -16.23 19.19
N GLN A 239 5.76 -17.41 19.22
CA GLN A 239 5.39 -18.51 18.34
C GLN A 239 4.01 -19.04 18.71
N GLY A 240 3.22 -19.46 17.70
CA GLY A 240 1.90 -19.99 17.99
C GLY A 240 1.14 -20.52 16.78
N SER A 241 -0.08 -20.93 17.05
CA SER A 241 -1.10 -21.28 16.09
C SER A 241 -2.38 -20.57 16.49
N VAL A 242 -2.51 -19.32 16.04
CA VAL A 242 -3.58 -18.43 16.49
C VAL A 242 -4.77 -18.51 15.53
N ASN A 243 -5.94 -18.83 16.09
CA ASN A 243 -7.22 -18.85 15.39
C ASN A 243 -8.15 -17.82 16.03
N GLY A 244 -8.86 -17.04 15.23
CA GLY A 244 -9.79 -16.07 15.80
C GLY A 244 -10.24 -15.01 14.81
N ASN A 245 -11.05 -14.11 15.33
CA ASN A 245 -11.63 -13.00 14.59
C ASN A 245 -11.34 -11.69 15.32
N ILE A 246 -11.03 -10.65 14.53
CA ILE A 246 -10.91 -9.26 15.00
C ILE A 246 -11.84 -8.41 14.14
N ASN A 247 -12.71 -7.65 14.78
CA ASN A 247 -13.51 -6.62 14.15
C ASN A 247 -13.06 -5.27 14.70
N LEU A 248 -12.58 -4.40 13.81
CA LEU A 248 -12.16 -3.05 14.17
C LEU A 248 -13.04 -2.04 13.44
N THR A 249 -13.57 -1.07 14.17
CA THR A 249 -14.28 0.08 13.62
C THR A 249 -13.69 1.37 14.18
N GLY A 250 -13.74 2.46 13.40
CA GLY A 250 -13.22 3.72 13.89
C GLY A 250 -13.69 4.92 13.09
N ILE A 251 -13.49 6.09 13.68
CA ILE A 251 -13.62 7.41 13.04
C ILE A 251 -12.29 8.11 13.29
N LEU A 252 -11.39 8.03 12.29
CA LEU A 252 -9.99 8.48 12.46
C LEU A 252 -9.90 9.98 12.76
N ALA A 253 -10.80 10.79 12.17
CA ALA A 253 -10.83 12.23 12.41
C ALA A 253 -11.24 12.61 13.85
N GLN A 254 -11.84 11.68 14.59
CA GLN A 254 -12.32 11.89 15.96
C GLN A 254 -11.54 11.07 17.00
N GLU A 255 -10.45 10.40 16.59
CA GLU A 255 -9.70 9.46 17.45
C GLU A 255 -10.61 8.45 18.17
N LYS A 256 -11.64 7.99 17.46
CA LYS A 256 -12.62 7.06 17.99
C LYS A 256 -12.45 5.68 17.38
N PHE A 257 -12.27 4.67 18.24
CA PHE A 257 -12.03 3.29 17.82
C PHE A 257 -12.83 2.33 18.69
N ALA A 258 -13.30 1.25 18.10
CA ALA A 258 -13.85 0.12 18.83
C ALA A 258 -13.33 -1.17 18.19
N GLY A 259 -12.89 -2.10 19.02
CA GLY A 259 -12.35 -3.38 18.61
C GLY A 259 -12.99 -4.53 19.39
N LYS A 260 -13.38 -5.57 18.66
CA LYS A 260 -13.80 -6.85 19.25
C LYS A 260 -12.86 -7.94 18.75
N MET A 261 -12.40 -8.77 19.65
CA MET A 261 -11.53 -9.90 19.35
C MET A 261 -12.05 -11.14 20.04
N GLN A 262 -12.02 -12.25 19.34
CA GLN A 262 -12.37 -13.56 19.90
C GLN A 262 -11.40 -14.61 19.38
N PHE A 263 -10.71 -15.28 20.28
CA PHE A 263 -9.90 -16.44 19.97
C PHE A 263 -10.75 -17.70 19.92
N ALA A 264 -10.63 -18.47 18.85
CA ALA A 264 -10.98 -19.88 18.80
C ALA A 264 -9.81 -20.69 19.45
N PRO A 265 -9.93 -22.01 19.62
CA PRO A 265 -8.86 -22.81 20.17
C PRO A 265 -7.52 -22.55 19.47
N SER A 266 -6.57 -22.04 20.23
CA SER A 266 -5.28 -21.52 19.76
C SER A 266 -4.17 -21.97 20.69
N THR A 267 -2.92 -21.81 20.24
CA THR A 267 -1.73 -21.95 21.08
C THR A 267 -0.81 -20.76 20.90
N LEU A 268 -0.15 -20.35 21.96
CA LEU A 268 0.86 -19.29 21.93
C LEU A 268 1.98 -19.68 22.93
N ASN A 269 3.25 -19.60 22.52
CA ASN A 269 4.39 -20.06 23.31
C ASN A 269 4.21 -21.47 23.93
N GLY A 270 3.61 -22.38 23.13
CA GLY A 270 3.42 -23.77 23.51
C GLY A 270 2.27 -24.04 24.51
N VAL A 271 1.51 -23.01 24.90
CA VAL A 271 0.36 -23.17 25.82
C VAL A 271 -0.96 -22.75 25.17
N PRO A 272 -2.11 -23.29 25.61
CA PRO A 272 -3.41 -22.91 25.10
C PRO A 272 -3.69 -21.40 25.26
N LEU A 273 -4.21 -20.78 24.21
CA LEU A 273 -4.72 -19.42 24.19
C LEU A 273 -6.21 -19.44 23.89
N SER A 274 -6.99 -18.76 24.69
CA SER A 274 -8.43 -18.57 24.48
C SER A 274 -8.89 -17.24 25.07
N GLY A 275 -10.09 -16.82 24.70
CA GLY A 275 -10.73 -15.65 25.30
C GLY A 275 -11.26 -14.65 24.30
N LYS A 276 -11.66 -13.51 24.84
CA LYS A 276 -12.28 -12.41 24.06
C LYS A 276 -11.88 -11.06 24.65
N ALA A 277 -11.96 -10.04 23.79
CA ALA A 277 -11.84 -8.64 24.19
C ALA A 277 -12.88 -7.78 23.44
N ASP A 278 -13.42 -6.78 24.13
CA ASP A 278 -14.26 -5.73 23.56
C ASP A 278 -13.79 -4.39 24.15
N VAL A 279 -13.18 -3.56 23.31
CA VAL A 279 -12.52 -2.32 23.72
C VAL A 279 -13.07 -1.17 22.92
N ALA A 280 -13.34 -0.05 23.56
CA ALA A 280 -13.73 1.19 22.88
C ALA A 280 -12.96 2.38 23.47
N TYR A 281 -12.39 3.17 22.56
CA TYR A 281 -11.57 4.34 22.86
C TYR A 281 -12.07 5.55 22.09
N GLU A 282 -12.13 6.70 22.71
CA GLU A 282 -12.54 7.97 22.10
C GLU A 282 -11.90 9.15 22.84
N ASN A 283 -11.15 9.99 22.13
CA ASN A 283 -10.58 11.24 22.68
C ASN A 283 -9.84 11.01 24.02
N LYS A 284 -8.84 10.15 24.04
CA LYS A 284 -8.06 9.79 25.24
C LYS A 284 -8.85 9.13 26.37
N HIS A 285 -10.06 8.68 26.09
CA HIS A 285 -10.94 7.99 27.02
C HIS A 285 -11.17 6.54 26.58
N LEU A 286 -10.76 5.59 27.38
CA LEU A 286 -11.10 4.18 27.25
C LEU A 286 -12.51 3.97 27.82
N SER A 287 -13.53 4.13 26.97
CA SER A 287 -14.94 4.08 27.38
C SER A 287 -15.46 2.68 27.70
N ARG A 288 -14.75 1.66 27.18
CA ARG A 288 -15.04 0.25 27.45
C ARG A 288 -13.76 -0.55 27.34
N ALA A 289 -13.49 -1.35 28.37
CA ALA A 289 -12.44 -2.35 28.38
C ALA A 289 -12.99 -3.64 29.03
N LEU A 290 -13.46 -4.54 28.19
CA LEU A 290 -13.91 -5.86 28.60
C LEU A 290 -12.96 -6.88 28.02
N THR A 291 -12.15 -7.54 28.84
CA THR A 291 -11.30 -8.65 28.41
C THR A 291 -11.49 -9.86 29.32
N ASP A 292 -11.41 -11.02 28.74
CA ASP A 292 -11.32 -12.30 29.43
C ASP A 292 -10.40 -13.19 28.59
N LEU A 293 -9.11 -13.15 28.92
CA LEU A 293 -8.05 -13.81 28.17
C LEU A 293 -7.35 -14.84 29.05
N THR A 294 -7.10 -16.01 28.51
CA THR A 294 -6.39 -17.09 29.17
C THR A 294 -5.24 -17.55 28.27
N LEU A 295 -4.02 -17.58 28.83
CA LEU A 295 -2.82 -18.11 28.19
C LEU A 295 -2.14 -19.13 29.13
N GLY A 296 -2.39 -20.41 28.90
CA GLY A 296 -1.99 -21.46 29.83
C GLY A 296 -2.69 -21.28 31.19
N SER A 297 -1.90 -21.08 32.24
CA SER A 297 -2.37 -20.78 33.60
C SER A 297 -2.54 -19.28 33.88
N ASN A 298 -2.11 -18.41 32.95
CA ASN A 298 -2.25 -16.98 33.12
C ASN A 298 -3.61 -16.48 32.67
N ILE A 299 -4.24 -15.66 33.47
CA ILE A 299 -5.57 -15.09 33.22
C ILE A 299 -5.48 -13.58 33.33
N VAL A 300 -6.06 -12.87 32.37
CA VAL A 300 -6.19 -11.41 32.39
C VAL A 300 -7.66 -11.05 32.15
N LYS A 301 -8.28 -10.43 33.14
CA LYS A 301 -9.65 -9.91 33.03
C LYS A 301 -9.64 -8.42 33.26
N THR A 302 -10.34 -7.69 32.42
CA THR A 302 -10.59 -6.27 32.63
C THR A 302 -12.08 -5.99 32.50
N ASN A 303 -12.56 -5.03 33.27
CA ASN A 303 -13.93 -4.55 33.15
C ASN A 303 -14.02 -3.10 33.59
N GLY A 304 -14.51 -2.22 32.71
CA GLY A 304 -14.74 -0.84 33.04
C GLY A 304 -14.29 0.17 32.03
N SER A 305 -14.00 1.38 32.51
CA SER A 305 -13.59 2.54 31.73
C SER A 305 -12.45 3.29 32.43
N PHE A 306 -11.68 4.08 31.68
CA PHE A 306 -10.54 4.84 32.18
C PHE A 306 -10.32 6.13 31.37
N GLY A 307 -10.01 7.22 32.05
CA GLY A 307 -9.61 8.49 31.44
C GLY A 307 -10.55 9.66 31.73
N LYS A 308 -11.69 9.44 32.38
CA LYS A 308 -12.61 10.51 32.83
C LYS A 308 -12.94 10.42 34.33
N LYS A 309 -13.34 11.54 34.88
CA LYS A 309 -13.80 11.58 36.31
C LYS A 309 -14.98 10.64 36.51
N GLY A 310 -14.85 9.75 37.47
CA GLY A 310 -15.88 8.74 37.80
C GLY A 310 -15.67 7.39 37.15
N ASP A 311 -14.72 7.27 36.21
CA ASP A 311 -14.35 5.98 35.61
C ASP A 311 -13.80 5.03 36.67
N ARG A 312 -14.05 3.76 36.44
CA ARG A 312 -13.44 2.64 37.17
C ARG A 312 -13.03 1.55 36.19
N LEU A 313 -11.77 1.19 36.22
CA LEU A 313 -11.26 0.06 35.49
C LEU A 313 -10.78 -0.98 36.50
N ASN A 314 -11.47 -2.10 36.57
CA ASN A 314 -11.05 -3.25 37.36
C ASN A 314 -10.16 -4.10 36.47
N ILE A 315 -8.99 -4.48 36.98
CA ILE A 315 -8.02 -5.32 36.30
C ILE A 315 -7.68 -6.46 37.28
N ASP A 316 -8.01 -7.69 36.87
CA ASP A 316 -7.68 -8.90 37.61
C ASP A 316 -6.64 -9.68 36.79
N ILE A 317 -5.46 -9.84 37.32
CA ILE A 317 -4.37 -10.59 36.69
C ILE A 317 -3.96 -11.72 37.62
N THR A 318 -4.00 -12.92 37.11
CA THR A 318 -3.35 -14.10 37.73
C THR A 318 -2.34 -14.60 36.73
N ALA A 319 -1.06 -14.45 37.02
CA ALA A 319 0.01 -14.79 36.10
C ALA A 319 1.15 -15.56 36.82
N PRO A 320 0.93 -16.85 37.14
CA PRO A 320 1.93 -17.68 37.77
C PRO A 320 3.17 -17.93 36.89
N ASP A 321 3.10 -17.62 35.59
CA ASP A 321 4.24 -17.75 34.66
C ASP A 321 4.18 -16.65 33.58
N LEU A 322 4.78 -15.50 33.89
CA LEU A 322 4.85 -14.37 32.97
C LEU A 322 5.66 -14.65 31.69
N SER A 323 6.58 -15.63 31.71
CA SER A 323 7.36 -15.99 30.53
C SER A 323 6.51 -16.46 29.35
N ARG A 324 5.32 -16.96 29.62
CA ARG A 324 4.37 -17.40 28.58
C ARG A 324 3.80 -16.28 27.72
N PHE A 325 3.82 -15.04 28.21
CA PHE A 325 3.43 -13.91 27.37
C PHE A 325 4.47 -13.57 26.30
N GLY A 326 5.72 -13.98 26.45
CA GLY A 326 6.83 -13.59 25.59
C GLY A 326 7.37 -12.20 25.96
N PHE A 327 7.94 -11.49 24.98
CA PHE A 327 8.48 -10.12 25.12
C PHE A 327 9.55 -9.98 26.22
N GLY A 328 10.24 -11.07 26.58
CA GLY A 328 11.25 -11.06 27.64
C GLY A 328 10.70 -10.89 29.05
N LEU A 329 9.39 -11.03 29.26
CA LEU A 329 8.79 -11.01 30.59
C LEU A 329 9.13 -12.27 31.37
N GLY A 330 9.42 -12.14 32.66
CA GLY A 330 9.70 -13.24 33.56
C GLY A 330 9.18 -12.97 34.97
N GLY A 331 8.98 -14.06 35.75
CA GLY A 331 8.41 -13.97 37.09
C GLY A 331 6.98 -14.42 37.19
N LEU A 332 6.35 -14.10 38.33
CA LEU A 332 4.93 -14.38 38.59
C LEU A 332 4.24 -13.13 39.15
N LEU A 333 2.93 -13.05 38.98
CA LEU A 333 2.09 -11.94 39.42
C LEU A 333 0.80 -12.51 40.01
#